data_d2a317ff8121833dec5778ac2d49ab5e
#
_entry.id   d2a317ff8121833dec5778ac2d49ab5e
#
_cell.length_a   1.000
_cell.length_b   1.000
_cell.length_c   1.000
_cell.angle_alpha   90.00
_cell.angle_beta   90.00
_cell.angle_gamma   90.00
#
_symmetry.space_group_name_H-M   'P 1'
#
loop_
_entity.id
_entity.type
_entity.pdbx_description
1 polymer ?
#
loop_
_entity_poly.entity_id
_entity_poly.type
_entity_poly.pdbx_seq_one_letter_code
_entity_poly.pdbx_strand_id
1 'polypeptide(L)'
;LMDNIMYFDYSSSLLFMYEKSWFGLTIKHLNKPNISLLYQGNSELDMFLSVHGSLELPILKYDYEKSIFFVFNGMKQAEYNRLDFGAQYTQDWFTFALLAATNPARNDPNSHFLTSMNAVVGIAWEGFRFGYSYSFNTSDIGRDGGVYELSVSWQGGNGSNCFGCPRYTK
;
A
#
# COMPACT_ATOMS: atom_id res chain seq x y z
N LEU A 1 -5.51 36.29 10.84
CA LEU A 1 -4.08 36.11 10.56
C LEU A 1 -3.80 34.61 10.59
N MET A 2 -3.46 34.01 9.44
CA MET A 2 -2.99 32.64 9.37
C MET A 2 -1.50 32.68 9.68
N ASP A 3 -1.09 32.05 10.76
CA ASP A 3 0.32 31.93 11.12
C ASP A 3 0.95 30.80 10.34
N ASN A 4 2.23 30.95 10.00
CA ASN A 4 3.02 29.87 9.44
C ASN A 4 3.23 28.79 10.52
N ILE A 5 2.81 27.56 10.25
CA ILE A 5 3.05 26.45 11.15
C ILE A 5 4.32 25.72 10.73
N MET A 6 5.17 25.50 11.70
CA MET A 6 6.35 24.64 11.57
C MET A 6 6.31 23.62 12.69
N TYR A 7 6.28 22.35 12.33
CA TYR A 7 6.31 21.25 13.29
C TYR A 7 7.30 20.17 12.87
N PHE A 8 7.73 19.42 13.84
CA PHE A 8 8.59 18.24 13.64
C PHE A 8 7.70 16.99 13.65
N ASP A 9 7.95 16.07 12.73
CA ASP A 9 7.22 14.80 12.64
C ASP A 9 8.19 13.62 12.53
N TYR A 10 8.00 12.63 13.37
CA TYR A 10 8.82 11.42 13.39
C TYR A 10 8.04 10.22 12.86
N SER A 11 8.65 9.53 11.91
CA SER A 11 8.12 8.28 11.35
C SER A 11 9.21 7.22 11.35
N SER A 12 8.82 5.97 11.54
CA SER A 12 9.71 4.81 11.50
C SER A 12 9.06 3.67 10.75
N SER A 13 9.86 2.92 10.01
CA SER A 13 9.39 1.74 9.26
C SER A 13 10.41 0.62 9.39
N LEU A 14 9.89 -0.60 9.44
CA LEU A 14 10.66 -1.83 9.46
C LEU A 14 10.17 -2.73 8.34
N LEU A 15 11.09 -3.32 7.60
CA LEU A 15 10.78 -4.24 6.50
C LEU A 15 11.58 -5.52 6.68
N PHE A 16 10.87 -6.64 6.71
CA PHE A 16 11.43 -7.99 6.72
C PHE A 16 11.17 -8.64 5.37
N MET A 17 12.20 -9.27 4.81
CA MET A 17 12.11 -9.99 3.54
C MET A 17 12.64 -11.40 3.70
N TYR A 18 11.90 -12.34 3.16
CA TYR A 18 12.29 -13.74 3.11
C TYR A 18 11.88 -14.33 1.75
N GLU A 19 12.86 -14.74 0.96
CA GLU A 19 12.66 -15.19 -0.43
C GLU A 19 11.86 -14.16 -1.24
N LYS A 20 10.67 -14.54 -1.73
CA LYS A 20 9.76 -13.66 -2.48
C LYS A 20 8.68 -13.02 -1.60
N SER A 21 8.66 -13.35 -0.31
CA SER A 21 7.69 -12.82 0.66
C SER A 21 8.29 -11.67 1.45
N TRP A 22 7.47 -10.71 1.86
CA TRP A 22 7.91 -9.61 2.68
C TRP A 22 6.80 -9.15 3.64
N PHE A 23 7.21 -8.55 4.73
CA PHE A 23 6.35 -8.01 5.78
C PHE A 23 6.90 -6.68 6.26
N GLY A 24 6.06 -5.66 6.35
CA GLY A 24 6.42 -4.32 6.77
C GLY A 24 5.54 -3.80 7.90
N LEU A 25 6.17 -3.02 8.76
CA LEU A 25 5.53 -2.24 9.82
C LEU A 25 5.90 -0.78 9.62
N THR A 26 4.94 0.12 9.69
CA THR A 26 5.17 1.57 9.59
C THR A 26 4.40 2.28 10.70
N ILE A 27 5.10 3.16 11.41
CA ILE A 27 4.50 4.05 12.40
C ILE A 27 4.86 5.47 12.00
N LYS A 28 3.84 6.34 11.86
CA LYS A 28 4.01 7.78 11.59
C LYS A 28 3.43 8.59 12.73
N HIS A 29 3.86 9.83 12.82
CA HIS A 29 3.38 10.80 13.82
C HIS A 29 3.62 10.33 15.26
N LEU A 30 4.81 9.75 15.53
CA LEU A 30 5.19 9.23 16.85
C LEU A 30 5.12 10.28 17.95
N ASN A 31 5.41 11.52 17.60
CA ASN A 31 5.41 12.66 18.52
C ASN A 31 4.08 13.44 18.54
N LYS A 32 3.05 12.98 17.81
CA LYS A 32 1.73 13.62 17.73
C LYS A 32 1.83 15.12 17.55
N PRO A 33 2.43 15.62 16.47
CA PRO A 33 2.68 17.04 16.31
C PRO A 33 1.38 17.85 16.33
N ASN A 34 1.42 19.03 16.93
CA ASN A 34 0.29 19.96 16.86
C ASN A 34 0.26 20.65 15.50
N ILE A 35 -0.81 20.45 14.75
CA ILE A 35 -1.05 20.98 13.41
C ILE A 35 -2.09 22.10 13.39
N SER A 36 -2.42 22.70 14.56
CA SER A 36 -3.41 23.76 14.66
C SER A 36 -2.97 25.01 13.91
N LEU A 37 -3.84 25.52 13.03
CA LEU A 37 -3.68 26.80 12.33
C LEU A 37 -4.09 28.01 13.20
N LEU A 38 -4.66 27.75 14.38
CA LEU A 38 -5.11 28.79 15.30
C LEU A 38 -4.03 29.06 16.35
N TYR A 39 -3.75 30.32 16.59
CA TYR A 39 -2.91 30.75 17.70
C TYR A 39 -3.52 30.21 19.01
N GLN A 40 -2.76 29.42 19.77
CA GLN A 40 -3.22 28.68 20.96
C GLN A 40 -4.21 27.52 20.70
N GLY A 41 -4.46 27.17 19.46
CA GLY A 41 -5.22 25.94 19.15
C GLY A 41 -4.40 24.70 19.44
N ASN A 42 -5.04 23.62 19.93
CA ASN A 42 -4.44 22.31 20.06
C ASN A 42 -5.18 21.35 19.11
N SER A 43 -4.47 20.89 18.07
CA SER A 43 -4.95 19.89 17.14
C SER A 43 -3.80 18.90 16.89
N GLU A 44 -3.75 17.88 17.73
CA GLU A 44 -2.71 16.86 17.62
C GLU A 44 -3.01 15.91 16.46
N LEU A 45 -1.98 15.60 15.69
CA LEU A 45 -2.06 14.59 14.64
C LEU A 45 -1.91 13.21 15.25
N ASP A 46 -2.95 12.39 15.12
CA ASP A 46 -2.94 11.05 15.68
C ASP A 46 -1.92 10.13 15.01
N MET A 47 -1.36 9.24 15.82
CA MET A 47 -0.41 8.24 15.37
C MET A 47 -1.03 7.35 14.30
N PHE A 48 -0.32 7.18 13.19
CA PHE A 48 -0.66 6.26 12.12
C PHE A 48 0.13 4.97 12.26
N LEU A 49 -0.55 3.84 12.26
CA LEU A 49 0.04 2.50 12.24
C LEU A 49 -0.35 1.78 10.96
N SER A 50 0.63 1.19 10.28
CA SER A 50 0.38 0.30 9.14
C SER A 50 1.15 -1.00 9.28
N VAL A 51 0.47 -2.09 8.96
CA VAL A 51 1.01 -3.45 8.83
C VAL A 51 0.71 -3.93 7.42
N HIS A 52 1.73 -4.22 6.64
CA HIS A 52 1.55 -4.57 5.24
C HIS A 52 2.50 -5.68 4.80
N GLY A 53 2.11 -6.42 3.79
CA GLY A 53 2.95 -7.52 3.34
C GLY A 53 2.44 -8.23 2.11
N SER A 54 3.31 -9.11 1.61
CA SER A 54 3.06 -10.00 0.49
C SER A 54 3.63 -11.37 0.79
N LEU A 55 2.80 -12.40 0.72
CA LEU A 55 3.16 -13.78 1.01
C LEU A 55 3.02 -14.61 -0.26
N GLU A 56 4.10 -15.24 -0.70
CA GLU A 56 4.04 -16.19 -1.82
C GLU A 56 3.25 -17.43 -1.41
N LEU A 57 2.25 -17.78 -2.20
CA LEU A 57 1.47 -18.99 -2.00
C LEU A 57 2.12 -20.16 -2.74
N PRO A 58 2.34 -21.33 -2.09
CA PRO A 58 3.08 -22.44 -2.67
C PRO A 58 2.30 -23.23 -3.74
N ILE A 59 1.26 -22.66 -4.33
CA ILE A 59 0.38 -23.29 -5.30
C ILE A 59 1.12 -23.58 -6.61
N LEU A 60 2.06 -22.70 -7.00
CA LEU A 60 2.85 -22.82 -8.23
C LEU A 60 4.34 -23.05 -7.95
N LYS A 61 4.68 -23.67 -6.85
CA LYS A 61 6.07 -23.84 -6.37
C LYS A 61 7.01 -24.52 -7.38
N TYR A 62 6.48 -25.29 -8.32
CA TYR A 62 7.26 -25.98 -9.35
C TYR A 62 7.42 -25.16 -10.64
N ASP A 63 6.75 -24.02 -10.77
CA ASP A 63 6.85 -23.14 -11.92
C ASP A 63 7.60 -21.86 -11.49
N TYR A 64 8.89 -21.77 -11.81
CA TYR A 64 9.75 -20.65 -11.41
C TYR A 64 9.37 -19.32 -12.05
N GLU A 65 8.63 -19.36 -13.17
CA GLU A 65 8.21 -18.17 -13.90
C GLU A 65 6.89 -17.58 -13.40
N LYS A 66 6.13 -18.36 -12.62
CA LYS A 66 4.81 -17.98 -12.14
C LYS A 66 4.75 -17.97 -10.63
N SER A 67 4.15 -16.96 -10.06
CA SER A 67 3.93 -16.87 -8.62
C SER A 67 2.56 -16.26 -8.31
N ILE A 68 1.93 -16.78 -7.27
CA ILE A 68 0.72 -16.19 -6.69
C ILE A 68 1.08 -15.67 -5.31
N PHE A 69 0.69 -14.44 -5.03
CA PHE A 69 0.90 -13.79 -3.75
C PHE A 69 -0.44 -13.45 -3.10
N PHE A 70 -0.52 -13.66 -1.81
CA PHE A 70 -1.50 -12.99 -0.97
C PHE A 70 -0.91 -11.66 -0.52
N VAL A 71 -1.59 -10.55 -0.78
CA VAL A 71 -1.18 -9.20 -0.39
C VAL A 71 -2.16 -8.62 0.61
N PHE A 72 -1.66 -7.90 1.58
CA PHE A 72 -2.48 -7.27 2.61
C PHE A 72 -1.86 -5.95 3.11
N ASN A 73 -2.72 -5.05 3.57
CA ASN A 73 -2.33 -3.80 4.18
C ASN A 73 -3.39 -3.37 5.20
N GLY A 74 -3.06 -3.46 6.48
CA GLY A 74 -3.88 -2.96 7.58
C GLY A 74 -3.38 -1.59 8.02
N MET A 75 -4.28 -0.62 8.13
CA MET A 75 -3.98 0.74 8.55
C MET A 75 -4.91 1.17 9.67
N LYS A 76 -4.35 1.91 10.63
CA LYS A 76 -5.11 2.53 11.72
C LYS A 76 -4.57 3.92 11.99
N GLN A 77 -5.50 4.89 12.08
CA GLN A 77 -5.22 6.25 12.56
C GLN A 77 -6.45 6.78 13.30
N ALA A 78 -6.29 7.08 14.57
CA ALA A 78 -7.41 7.44 15.46
C ALA A 78 -8.56 6.42 15.39
N GLU A 79 -9.73 6.87 15.01
CA GLU A 79 -10.95 6.08 14.82
C GLU A 79 -11.00 5.36 13.45
N TYR A 80 -10.11 5.73 12.52
CA TYR A 80 -10.13 5.19 11.17
C TYR A 80 -9.33 3.91 11.08
N ASN A 81 -10.00 2.85 10.61
CA ASN A 81 -9.40 1.56 10.35
C ASN A 81 -9.65 1.17 8.90
N ARG A 82 -8.62 0.65 8.25
CA ARG A 82 -8.74 0.12 6.89
C ARG A 82 -7.94 -1.16 6.78
N LEU A 83 -8.51 -2.15 6.13
CA LEU A 83 -7.85 -3.39 5.80
C LEU A 83 -8.04 -3.67 4.31
N ASP A 84 -6.94 -3.65 3.58
CA ASP A 84 -6.89 -4.04 2.18
C ASP A 84 -6.27 -5.42 2.09
N PHE A 85 -6.84 -6.29 1.28
CA PHE A 85 -6.29 -7.61 1.02
C PHE A 85 -6.67 -8.09 -0.37
N GLY A 86 -5.90 -9.00 -0.91
CA GLY A 86 -6.16 -9.53 -2.23
C GLY A 86 -5.14 -10.56 -2.67
N ALA A 87 -5.22 -10.89 -3.95
CA ALA A 87 -4.32 -11.81 -4.60
C ALA A 87 -3.64 -11.13 -5.79
N GLN A 88 -2.36 -11.42 -5.96
CA GLN A 88 -1.55 -10.99 -7.08
C GLN A 88 -0.98 -12.22 -7.78
N TYR A 89 -1.17 -12.29 -9.08
CA TYR A 89 -0.52 -13.23 -9.98
C TYR A 89 0.60 -12.52 -10.73
N THR A 90 1.78 -13.11 -10.77
CA THR A 90 2.93 -12.60 -11.51
C THR A 90 3.48 -13.70 -12.39
N GLN A 91 3.69 -13.39 -13.65
CA GLN A 91 4.34 -14.24 -14.62
C GLN A 91 5.35 -13.39 -15.40
N ASP A 92 6.66 -13.67 -15.20
CA ASP A 92 7.78 -13.06 -15.92
C ASP A 92 7.61 -11.53 -16.16
N TRP A 93 7.01 -11.16 -17.29
CA TRP A 93 6.80 -9.77 -17.71
C TRP A 93 5.42 -9.19 -17.34
N PHE A 94 4.50 -10.01 -16.80
CA PHE A 94 3.10 -9.63 -16.56
C PHE A 94 2.73 -9.79 -15.08
N THR A 95 1.98 -8.84 -14.57
CA THR A 95 1.40 -8.87 -13.22
C THR A 95 -0.07 -8.52 -13.28
N PHE A 96 -0.89 -9.27 -12.57
CA PHE A 96 -2.31 -8.97 -12.36
C PHE A 96 -2.64 -9.09 -10.89
N ALA A 97 -3.38 -8.12 -10.32
CA ALA A 97 -3.83 -8.19 -8.94
C ALA A 97 -5.28 -7.73 -8.79
N LEU A 98 -5.97 -8.35 -7.84
CA LEU A 98 -7.29 -7.93 -7.36
C LEU A 98 -7.20 -7.74 -5.85
N LEU A 99 -7.61 -6.55 -5.40
CA LEU A 99 -7.60 -6.19 -3.99
C LEU A 99 -8.99 -5.69 -3.58
N ALA A 100 -9.38 -6.03 -2.36
CA ALA A 100 -10.57 -5.51 -1.70
C ALA A 100 -10.13 -4.60 -0.55
N ALA A 101 -10.67 -3.39 -0.51
CA ALA A 101 -10.50 -2.48 0.61
C ALA A 101 -11.73 -2.55 1.52
N THR A 102 -11.49 -2.75 2.80
CA THR A 102 -12.55 -2.92 3.79
C THR A 102 -12.36 -2.00 4.98
N ASN A 103 -13.46 -1.66 5.65
CA ASN A 103 -13.44 -0.99 6.94
C ASN A 103 -13.93 -1.97 8.02
N PRO A 104 -13.03 -2.58 8.80
CA PRO A 104 -13.39 -3.55 9.82
C PRO A 104 -14.10 -2.94 11.04
N ALA A 105 -13.84 -1.66 11.36
CA ALA A 105 -14.53 -0.95 12.42
C ALA A 105 -15.73 -0.21 11.85
N ARG A 106 -16.89 -0.85 11.91
CA ARG A 106 -18.17 -0.23 11.56
C ARG A 106 -18.61 0.72 12.66
N ASN A 107 -18.09 1.94 12.65
CA ASN A 107 -18.46 2.95 13.65
C ASN A 107 -19.84 3.60 13.36
N ASP A 108 -20.41 3.35 12.17
CA ASP A 108 -21.72 3.85 11.75
C ASP A 108 -22.58 2.69 11.21
N PRO A 109 -23.89 2.61 11.57
CA PRO A 109 -24.83 1.63 11.04
C PRO A 109 -24.92 1.61 9.51
N ASN A 110 -24.60 2.74 8.85
CA ASN A 110 -24.60 2.89 7.40
C ASN A 110 -23.23 2.62 6.76
N SER A 111 -22.23 2.24 7.54
CA SER A 111 -20.90 1.96 6.99
C SER A 111 -20.87 0.58 6.30
N HIS A 112 -20.44 0.56 5.05
CA HIS A 112 -20.22 -0.68 4.30
C HIS A 112 -18.91 -1.33 4.73
N PHE A 113 -18.94 -2.64 4.93
CA PHE A 113 -17.72 -3.41 5.22
C PHE A 113 -16.74 -3.36 4.05
N LEU A 114 -17.21 -3.59 2.82
CA LEU A 114 -16.44 -3.46 1.59
C LEU A 114 -16.58 -2.02 1.05
N THR A 115 -15.49 -1.28 1.01
CA THR A 115 -15.48 0.12 0.59
C THR A 115 -15.11 0.30 -0.89
N SER A 116 -14.16 -0.49 -1.38
CA SER A 116 -13.77 -0.48 -2.79
C SER A 116 -13.11 -1.79 -3.21
N MET A 117 -13.06 -2.01 -4.51
CA MET A 117 -12.27 -3.05 -5.14
C MET A 117 -11.30 -2.43 -6.15
N ASN A 118 -10.06 -2.95 -6.15
CA ASN A 118 -9.00 -2.49 -7.04
C ASN A 118 -8.57 -3.63 -7.96
N ALA A 119 -8.52 -3.35 -9.26
CA ALA A 119 -7.88 -4.21 -10.25
C ALA A 119 -6.58 -3.53 -10.71
N VAL A 120 -5.49 -4.29 -10.70
CA VAL A 120 -4.16 -3.79 -11.09
C VAL A 120 -3.59 -4.68 -12.18
N VAL A 121 -3.07 -4.07 -13.23
CA VAL A 121 -2.33 -4.74 -14.31
C VAL A 121 -0.95 -4.10 -14.43
N GLY A 122 0.08 -4.91 -14.52
CA GLY A 122 1.46 -4.48 -14.66
C GLY A 122 2.15 -5.18 -15.83
N ILE A 123 3.00 -4.44 -16.54
CA ILE A 123 3.84 -4.97 -17.62
C ILE A 123 5.27 -4.52 -17.38
N ALA A 124 6.21 -5.47 -17.43
CA ALA A 124 7.64 -5.21 -17.37
C ALA A 124 8.27 -5.36 -18.77
N TRP A 125 9.05 -4.36 -19.20
CA TRP A 125 9.74 -4.38 -20.49
C TRP A 125 11.07 -3.62 -20.40
N GLU A 126 12.17 -4.30 -20.68
CA GLU A 126 13.54 -3.72 -20.78
C GLU A 126 13.91 -2.73 -19.65
N GLY A 127 13.61 -3.07 -18.39
CA GLY A 127 13.88 -2.20 -17.25
C GLY A 127 12.77 -1.17 -16.94
N PHE A 128 11.79 -1.01 -17.81
CA PHE A 128 10.58 -0.28 -17.53
C PHE A 128 9.52 -1.17 -16.91
N ARG A 129 8.73 -0.60 -16.00
CA ARG A 129 7.52 -1.23 -15.47
C ARG A 129 6.38 -0.24 -15.62
N PHE A 130 5.34 -0.66 -16.31
CA PHE A 130 4.10 0.08 -16.51
C PHE A 130 3.04 -0.55 -15.65
N GLY A 131 2.32 0.25 -14.89
CA GLY A 131 1.19 -0.20 -14.10
C GLY A 131 -0.05 0.61 -14.41
N TYR A 132 -1.17 -0.07 -14.49
CA TYR A 132 -2.49 0.53 -14.54
C TYR A 132 -3.35 -0.04 -13.44
N SER A 133 -3.97 0.80 -12.66
CA SER A 133 -4.94 0.39 -11.66
C SER A 133 -6.28 1.09 -11.87
N TYR A 134 -7.33 0.37 -11.58
CA TYR A 134 -8.68 0.88 -11.53
C TYR A 134 -9.34 0.50 -10.20
N SER A 135 -9.77 1.53 -9.46
CA SER A 135 -10.47 1.38 -8.20
C SER A 135 -11.92 1.79 -8.37
N PHE A 136 -12.84 0.88 -8.09
CA PHE A 136 -14.25 1.19 -8.08
C PHE A 136 -14.81 1.11 -6.66
N ASN A 137 -15.52 2.18 -6.27
CA ASN A 137 -16.17 2.27 -4.99
C ASN A 137 -17.42 1.39 -4.96
N THR A 138 -17.59 0.62 -3.89
CA THR A 138 -18.79 -0.19 -3.66
C THR A 138 -19.76 0.47 -2.70
N SER A 139 -19.36 1.60 -2.08
CA SER A 139 -20.19 2.38 -1.17
C SER A 139 -20.94 3.49 -1.93
N ASP A 140 -22.14 3.83 -1.46
CA ASP A 140 -22.99 4.87 -2.07
C ASP A 140 -22.37 6.29 -2.05
N ILE A 141 -21.32 6.51 -1.28
CA ILE A 141 -20.60 7.80 -1.16
C ILE A 141 -19.80 8.12 -2.44
N GLY A 142 -19.50 7.14 -3.27
CA GLY A 142 -18.70 7.31 -4.48
C GLY A 142 -19.41 6.84 -5.74
N ARG A 143 -20.60 7.34 -6.01
CA ARG A 143 -21.37 7.03 -7.24
C ARG A 143 -20.76 7.61 -8.51
N ASP A 144 -19.77 8.50 -8.36
CA ASP A 144 -18.99 9.04 -9.47
C ASP A 144 -17.88 8.07 -9.81
N GLY A 145 -17.77 7.72 -11.06
CA GLY A 145 -16.92 6.67 -11.62
C GLY A 145 -15.57 6.52 -10.94
N GLY A 146 -15.08 5.29 -10.87
CA GLY A 146 -13.89 4.92 -10.10
C GLY A 146 -12.62 5.74 -10.40
N VAL A 147 -11.57 5.51 -9.64
CA VAL A 147 -10.28 6.18 -9.80
C VAL A 147 -9.36 5.28 -10.63
N TYR A 148 -8.72 5.84 -11.64
CA TYR A 148 -7.66 5.17 -12.39
C TYR A 148 -6.33 5.83 -12.12
N GLU A 149 -5.31 4.99 -12.06
CA GLU A 149 -3.95 5.43 -11.85
C GLU A 149 -3.02 4.75 -12.85
N LEU A 150 -2.14 5.53 -13.44
CA LEU A 150 -1.04 5.06 -14.29
C LEU A 150 0.26 5.24 -13.54
N SER A 151 1.07 4.20 -13.48
CA SER A 151 2.41 4.25 -12.91
C SER A 151 3.45 3.82 -13.95
N VAL A 152 4.57 4.51 -13.94
CA VAL A 152 5.74 4.14 -14.74
C VAL A 152 6.95 4.16 -13.82
N SER A 153 7.69 3.09 -13.78
CA SER A 153 8.98 3.04 -13.09
C SER A 153 10.06 2.56 -14.04
N TRP A 154 11.26 3.07 -13.86
CA TRP A 154 12.41 2.67 -14.63
C TRP A 154 13.55 2.29 -13.70
N GLN A 155 14.16 1.15 -13.98
CA GLN A 155 15.32 0.66 -13.29
C GLN A 155 16.51 0.70 -14.24
N GLY A 156 17.35 1.70 -14.12
CA GLY A 156 18.59 1.85 -14.89
C GLY A 156 19.72 1.09 -14.25
N GLY A 157 20.61 0.57 -15.11
CA GLY A 157 21.85 -0.08 -14.73
C GLY A 157 21.79 -1.60 -14.84
N ASN A 158 22.78 -2.17 -15.47
CA ASN A 158 23.14 -3.59 -15.32
C ASN A 158 23.41 -3.80 -13.84
N GLY A 159 22.67 -4.69 -13.20
CA GLY A 159 22.72 -4.93 -11.76
C GLY A 159 24.14 -4.88 -11.23
N SER A 160 24.51 -3.76 -10.64
CA SER A 160 25.73 -3.69 -9.85
C SER A 160 25.55 -4.74 -8.76
N ASN A 161 26.49 -5.68 -8.69
CA ASN A 161 26.56 -6.68 -7.64
C ASN A 161 26.77 -5.97 -6.30
N CYS A 162 25.69 -5.48 -5.75
CA CYS A 162 25.65 -4.91 -4.44
C CYS A 162 25.80 -6.09 -3.48
N PHE A 163 26.86 -6.09 -2.70
CA PHE A 163 27.13 -7.14 -1.71
C PHE A 163 26.04 -7.06 -0.63
N GLY A 164 25.15 -8.05 -0.57
CA GLY A 164 24.04 -8.10 0.39
C GLY A 164 22.73 -7.45 -0.05
N CYS A 165 22.64 -6.93 -1.26
CA CYS A 165 21.32 -6.51 -1.79
C CYS A 165 20.49 -7.71 -2.20
N PRO A 166 19.19 -7.78 -1.81
CA PRO A 166 18.30 -8.80 -2.31
C PRO A 166 18.23 -8.69 -3.83
N ARG A 167 18.50 -9.77 -4.52
CA ARG A 167 18.31 -9.83 -5.98
C ARG A 167 16.79 -9.88 -6.23
N TYR A 168 16.20 -8.73 -6.42
CA TYR A 168 14.90 -8.68 -7.05
C TYR A 168 15.13 -8.91 -8.53
N THR A 169 14.71 -10.05 -8.99
CA THR A 169 14.55 -10.44 -10.37
C THR A 169 15.71 -11.17 -11.03
N LYS A 170 15.36 -12.27 -11.47
CA LYS A 170 15.27 -12.40 -12.93
C LYS A 170 13.81 -12.47 -13.29
#